data_7f4039933a2c1385ca2733b75a267312
#
_entry.id   7f4039933a2c1385ca2733b75a267312
#
_cell.length_a   1.000
_cell.length_b   1.000
_cell.length_c   1.000
_cell.angle_alpha   90.00
_cell.angle_beta   90.00
_cell.angle_gamma   90.00
#
_symmetry.space_group_name_H-M   'P 1'
#
loop_
_entity.id
_entity.type
_entity.pdbx_description
1 polymer ?
#
loop_
_entity_poly.entity_id
_entity_poly.type
_entity_poly.pdbx_seq_one_letter_code
_entity_poly.pdbx_strand_id
1 'polypeptide(L)'
;MARVKGGVTAHARHKKVLKKAKGYYGRRSTTFRTANAAVEKAGLYAYRDRKAKKRTFRALWIQRINAAVREEGLTYSRFIAGLTKAGITLDRKVMADIAMNEPAAFKGLITQAQSALK
;
A
#
# COMPACT_ATOMS: atom_id res chain seq x y z
N MET A 1 38.60 -17.46 39.28
CA MET A 1 37.32 -17.76 38.65
C MET A 1 37.22 -17.06 37.30
N ALA A 2 36.91 -17.79 36.24
CA ALA A 2 36.82 -17.21 34.91
C ALA A 2 35.55 -16.36 34.75
N ARG A 3 35.71 -15.18 34.22
CA ARG A 3 34.58 -14.31 33.94
C ARG A 3 34.41 -14.16 32.40
N VAL A 4 33.23 -14.44 31.91
CA VAL A 4 32.90 -14.24 30.53
C VAL A 4 32.54 -12.77 30.31
N LYS A 5 33.32 -12.05 29.54
CA LYS A 5 33.10 -10.62 29.33
C LYS A 5 31.94 -10.31 28.41
N GLY A 6 31.64 -11.21 27.48
CA GLY A 6 30.49 -11.07 26.62
C GLY A 6 30.50 -9.89 25.66
N GLY A 7 31.65 -9.25 25.46
CA GLY A 7 31.75 -8.04 24.64
C GLY A 7 31.37 -8.23 23.19
N VAL A 8 31.71 -9.37 22.61
CA VAL A 8 31.45 -9.66 21.20
C VAL A 8 29.95 -9.84 20.95
N THR A 9 29.26 -10.60 21.79
CA THR A 9 27.84 -10.90 21.63
C THR A 9 26.99 -9.67 21.81
N ALA A 10 27.25 -8.88 22.86
CA ALA A 10 26.51 -7.65 23.11
C ALA A 10 26.73 -6.63 21.99
N HIS A 11 27.99 -6.47 21.56
CA HIS A 11 28.32 -5.56 20.48
C HIS A 11 27.61 -5.95 19.16
N ALA A 12 27.57 -7.23 18.87
CA ALA A 12 26.89 -7.74 17.66
C ALA A 12 25.39 -7.42 17.67
N ARG A 13 24.75 -7.59 18.83
CA ARG A 13 23.32 -7.27 18.98
C ARG A 13 23.06 -5.78 18.81
N HIS A 14 23.91 -4.94 19.42
CA HIS A 14 23.79 -3.49 19.29
C HIS A 14 24.01 -3.04 17.85
N LYS A 15 25.00 -3.61 17.18
CA LYS A 15 25.32 -3.27 15.79
C LYS A 15 24.19 -3.64 14.85
N LYS A 16 23.49 -4.74 15.14
CA LYS A 16 22.33 -5.18 14.35
C LYS A 16 21.24 -4.12 14.36
N VAL A 17 20.97 -3.52 15.52
CA VAL A 17 19.98 -2.45 15.66
C VAL A 17 20.46 -1.17 14.97
N LEU A 18 21.73 -0.79 15.19
CA LEU A 18 22.31 0.41 14.58
C LEU A 18 22.33 0.35 13.06
N LYS A 19 22.51 -0.86 12.51
CA LYS A 19 22.46 -1.06 11.06
C LYS A 19 21.08 -0.71 10.50
N LYS A 20 20.02 -1.05 11.23
CA LYS A 20 18.66 -0.71 10.84
C LYS A 20 18.37 0.78 10.98
N ALA A 21 19.13 1.48 11.82
CA ALA A 21 18.97 2.90 12.09
C ALA A 21 19.82 3.79 11.18
N LYS A 22 20.45 3.24 10.16
CA LYS A 22 21.25 4.02 9.21
C LYS A 22 20.42 5.14 8.60
N GLY A 23 21.01 6.33 8.55
CA GLY A 23 20.34 7.50 7.98
C GLY A 23 19.45 8.26 8.95
N TYR A 24 19.27 7.76 10.16
CA TYR A 24 18.46 8.45 11.17
C TYR A 24 19.22 9.70 11.67
N TYR A 25 18.48 10.72 12.01
CA TYR A 25 19.05 12.01 12.40
C TYR A 25 19.73 11.94 13.75
N GLY A 26 20.94 12.52 13.83
CA GLY A 26 21.69 12.70 15.07
C GLY A 26 22.01 11.39 15.76
N ARG A 27 21.81 11.36 17.06
CA ARG A 27 22.14 10.22 17.91
C ARG A 27 21.28 9.00 17.65
N ARG A 28 20.17 9.14 16.96
CA ARG A 28 19.32 8.00 16.59
C ARG A 28 20.03 7.01 15.67
N SER A 29 21.06 7.45 14.98
CA SER A 29 21.86 6.57 14.12
C SER A 29 23.16 6.11 14.77
N THR A 30 23.57 6.71 15.89
CA THR A 30 24.89 6.46 16.51
C THR A 30 24.83 5.84 17.90
N THR A 31 23.83 6.19 18.71
CA THR A 31 23.71 5.72 20.10
C THR A 31 22.68 4.59 20.17
N PHE A 32 23.09 3.43 20.73
CA PHE A 32 22.22 2.25 20.76
C PHE A 32 20.87 2.51 21.44
N ARG A 33 20.89 3.11 22.63
CA ARG A 33 19.64 3.33 23.39
C ARG A 33 18.61 4.12 22.60
N THR A 34 19.06 5.22 22.01
CA THR A 34 18.19 6.07 21.20
C THR A 34 17.79 5.40 19.89
N ALA A 35 18.75 4.71 19.25
CA ALA A 35 18.52 3.99 18.01
C ALA A 35 17.52 2.85 18.21
N ASN A 36 17.62 2.14 19.33
CA ASN A 36 16.71 1.02 19.62
C ASN A 36 15.27 1.50 19.73
N ALA A 37 15.03 2.60 20.44
CA ALA A 37 13.70 3.19 20.57
C ALA A 37 13.17 3.65 19.20
N ALA A 38 14.03 4.27 18.40
CA ALA A 38 13.66 4.75 17.06
C ALA A 38 13.31 3.59 16.13
N VAL A 39 14.10 2.51 16.15
CA VAL A 39 13.87 1.32 15.31
C VAL A 39 12.59 0.61 15.72
N GLU A 40 12.31 0.50 17.03
CA GLU A 40 11.05 -0.09 17.51
C GLU A 40 9.85 0.71 17.01
N LYS A 41 9.92 2.03 17.09
CA LYS A 41 8.85 2.90 16.61
C LYS A 41 8.69 2.77 15.10
N ALA A 42 9.80 2.71 14.37
CA ALA A 42 9.79 2.49 12.93
C ALA A 42 9.11 1.17 12.55
N GLY A 43 9.36 0.12 13.34
CA GLY A 43 8.70 -1.17 13.14
C GLY A 43 7.20 -1.10 13.33
N LEU A 44 6.75 -0.37 14.35
CA LEU A 44 5.32 -0.16 14.60
C LEU A 44 4.67 0.62 13.45
N TYR A 45 5.34 1.67 12.97
CA TYR A 45 4.86 2.43 11.83
C TYR A 45 4.81 1.57 10.57
N ALA A 46 5.84 0.76 10.33
CA ALA A 46 5.87 -0.12 9.17
C ALA A 46 4.70 -1.10 9.18
N TYR A 47 4.41 -1.70 10.32
CA TYR A 47 3.29 -2.63 10.47
C TYR A 47 1.96 -1.93 10.18
N ARG A 48 1.75 -0.80 10.84
CA ARG A 48 0.52 -0.01 10.66
C ARG A 48 0.34 0.45 9.23
N ASP A 49 1.42 0.96 8.63
CA ASP A 49 1.35 1.58 7.31
C ASP A 49 1.28 0.56 6.17
N ARG A 50 1.76 -0.68 6.38
CA ARG A 50 1.50 -1.74 5.41
C ARG A 50 0.00 -2.02 5.28
N LYS A 51 -0.73 -1.94 6.39
CA LYS A 51 -2.19 -2.08 6.37
C LYS A 51 -2.86 -0.84 5.77
N ALA A 52 -2.38 0.34 6.14
CA ALA A 52 -2.89 1.60 5.62
C ALA A 52 -2.62 1.75 4.12
N LYS A 53 -1.51 1.23 3.63
CA LYS A 53 -1.15 1.26 2.20
C LYS A 53 -2.23 0.61 1.34
N LYS A 54 -2.76 -0.53 1.79
CA LYS A 54 -3.81 -1.22 1.06
C LYS A 54 -5.06 -0.36 0.92
N ARG A 55 -5.44 0.33 2.00
CA ARG A 55 -6.59 1.23 1.98
C ARG A 55 -6.37 2.43 1.08
N THR A 56 -5.16 3.00 1.14
CA THR A 56 -4.79 4.17 0.36
C THR A 56 -4.82 3.87 -1.13
N PHE A 57 -4.25 2.74 -1.54
CA PHE A 57 -4.25 2.35 -2.95
C PHE A 57 -5.64 1.99 -3.44
N ARG A 58 -6.45 1.33 -2.61
CA ARG A 58 -7.83 1.04 -3.00
C ARG A 58 -8.62 2.33 -3.24
N ALA A 59 -8.45 3.34 -2.38
CA ALA A 59 -9.09 4.63 -2.57
C ALA A 59 -8.64 5.30 -3.87
N LEU A 60 -7.35 5.22 -4.19
CA LEU A 60 -6.78 5.76 -5.42
C LEU A 60 -7.37 5.06 -6.64
N TRP A 61 -7.46 3.73 -6.63
CA TRP A 61 -8.04 2.98 -7.75
C TRP A 61 -9.49 3.35 -7.97
N ILE A 62 -10.25 3.46 -6.89
CA ILE A 62 -11.67 3.86 -6.96
C ILE A 62 -11.79 5.26 -7.55
N GLN A 63 -10.93 6.18 -7.16
CA GLN A 63 -10.92 7.55 -7.67
C GLN A 63 -10.66 7.58 -9.17
N ARG A 64 -9.69 6.81 -9.63
CA ARG A 64 -9.35 6.72 -11.06
C ARG A 64 -10.48 6.11 -11.87
N ILE A 65 -11.07 5.03 -11.37
CA ILE A 65 -12.21 4.38 -12.02
C ILE A 65 -13.39 5.35 -12.10
N ASN A 66 -13.67 6.03 -11.00
CA ASN A 66 -14.78 6.98 -10.93
C ASN A 66 -14.60 8.13 -11.91
N ALA A 67 -13.39 8.67 -12.04
CA ALA A 67 -13.10 9.74 -12.98
C ALA A 67 -13.37 9.29 -14.41
N ALA A 68 -12.96 8.08 -14.76
CA ALA A 68 -13.14 7.54 -16.11
C ALA A 68 -14.61 7.25 -16.42
N VAL A 69 -15.38 6.69 -15.46
CA VAL A 69 -16.80 6.38 -15.70
C VAL A 69 -17.65 7.66 -15.76
N ARG A 70 -17.27 8.70 -15.05
CA ARG A 70 -18.01 9.97 -15.09
C ARG A 70 -17.89 10.68 -16.44
N GLU A 71 -16.79 10.45 -17.13
CA GLU A 71 -16.64 10.96 -18.50
C GLU A 71 -17.72 10.39 -19.43
N GLU A 72 -18.19 9.21 -19.14
CA GLU A 72 -19.25 8.53 -19.91
C GLU A 72 -20.64 8.72 -19.28
N GLY A 73 -20.76 9.61 -18.30
CA GLY A 73 -22.03 9.94 -17.68
C GLY A 73 -22.55 8.95 -16.65
N LEU A 74 -21.69 8.03 -16.18
CA LEU A 74 -22.08 7.02 -15.21
C LEU A 74 -21.41 7.30 -13.87
N THR A 75 -22.02 6.87 -12.78
CA THR A 75 -21.41 6.97 -11.44
C THR A 75 -20.67 5.66 -11.10
N TYR A 76 -19.70 5.75 -10.19
CA TYR A 76 -18.94 4.57 -9.77
C TYR A 76 -19.85 3.47 -9.23
N SER A 77 -20.81 3.83 -8.38
CA SER A 77 -21.73 2.85 -7.77
C SER A 77 -22.53 2.08 -8.84
N ARG A 78 -23.04 2.78 -9.83
CA ARG A 78 -23.80 2.15 -10.91
C ARG A 78 -22.92 1.29 -11.79
N PHE A 79 -21.69 1.76 -12.05
CA PHE A 79 -20.72 0.98 -12.83
C PHE A 79 -20.41 -0.36 -12.14
N ILE A 80 -20.13 -0.34 -10.84
CA ILE A 80 -19.84 -1.57 -10.09
C ILE A 80 -21.06 -2.48 -10.04
N ALA A 81 -22.25 -1.92 -9.84
CA ALA A 81 -23.49 -2.69 -9.84
C ALA A 81 -23.70 -3.36 -11.20
N GLY A 82 -23.42 -2.64 -12.28
CA GLY A 82 -23.54 -3.18 -13.64
C GLY A 82 -22.56 -4.31 -13.91
N LEU A 83 -21.31 -4.18 -13.46
CA LEU A 83 -20.31 -5.23 -13.61
C LEU A 83 -20.71 -6.48 -12.81
N THR A 84 -21.24 -6.30 -11.62
CA THR A 84 -21.71 -7.41 -10.80
C THR A 84 -22.84 -8.16 -11.48
N LYS A 85 -23.80 -7.43 -12.05
CA LYS A 85 -24.93 -8.03 -12.78
C LYS A 85 -24.47 -8.76 -14.05
N ALA A 86 -23.44 -8.21 -14.70
CA ALA A 86 -22.87 -8.82 -15.91
C ALA A 86 -21.99 -10.04 -15.61
N GLY A 87 -21.69 -10.30 -14.34
CA GLY A 87 -20.83 -11.41 -13.94
C GLY A 87 -19.36 -11.17 -14.16
N ILE A 88 -18.95 -9.91 -14.32
CA ILE A 88 -17.56 -9.54 -14.53
C ILE A 88 -16.85 -9.37 -13.19
N THR A 89 -15.76 -10.12 -12.98
CA THR A 89 -15.05 -10.16 -11.70
C THR A 89 -13.62 -9.64 -11.83
N LEU A 90 -13.47 -8.39 -12.21
CA LEU A 90 -12.17 -7.72 -12.24
C LEU A 90 -11.96 -6.96 -10.95
N ASP A 91 -10.71 -6.99 -10.44
CA ASP A 91 -10.41 -6.21 -9.25
C ASP A 91 -10.18 -4.74 -9.62
N ARG A 92 -10.18 -3.89 -8.60
CA ARG A 92 -10.11 -2.44 -8.80
C ARG A 92 -8.75 -1.99 -9.32
N LYS A 93 -7.69 -2.68 -8.94
CA LYS A 93 -6.34 -2.37 -9.43
C LYS A 93 -6.26 -2.53 -10.94
N VAL A 94 -6.75 -3.66 -11.45
CA VAL A 94 -6.76 -3.97 -12.89
C VAL A 94 -7.64 -2.96 -13.63
N MET A 95 -8.83 -2.68 -13.12
CA MET A 95 -9.74 -1.72 -13.74
C MET A 95 -9.16 -0.31 -13.81
N ALA A 96 -8.49 0.13 -12.75
CA ALA A 96 -7.84 1.43 -12.73
C ALA A 96 -6.70 1.51 -13.77
N ASP A 97 -5.95 0.43 -13.92
CA ASP A 97 -4.89 0.35 -14.93
C ASP A 97 -5.45 0.42 -16.35
N ILE A 98 -6.51 -0.33 -16.61
CA ILE A 98 -7.19 -0.31 -17.91
C ILE A 98 -7.74 1.08 -18.19
N ALA A 99 -8.33 1.74 -17.21
CA ALA A 99 -8.90 3.07 -17.36
C ALA A 99 -7.83 4.10 -17.76
N MET A 100 -6.62 3.95 -17.25
CA MET A 100 -5.53 4.89 -17.57
C MET A 100 -4.82 4.58 -18.87
N ASN A 101 -4.52 3.31 -19.11
CA ASN A 101 -3.62 2.90 -20.19
C ASN A 101 -4.34 2.36 -21.43
N GLU A 102 -5.58 1.91 -21.26
CA GLU A 102 -6.36 1.33 -22.35
C GLU A 102 -7.79 1.88 -22.33
N PRO A 103 -7.97 3.18 -22.63
CA PRO A 103 -9.31 3.80 -22.54
C PRO A 103 -10.37 3.13 -23.39
N ALA A 104 -10.01 2.64 -24.57
CA ALA A 104 -10.95 1.96 -25.47
C ALA A 104 -11.51 0.68 -24.84
N ALA A 105 -10.64 -0.12 -24.22
CA ALA A 105 -11.05 -1.34 -23.54
C ALA A 105 -11.93 -1.00 -22.32
N PHE A 106 -11.62 0.08 -21.63
CA PHE A 106 -12.41 0.51 -20.48
C PHE A 106 -13.81 0.95 -20.89
N LYS A 107 -13.93 1.64 -22.01
CA LYS A 107 -15.25 2.01 -22.59
C LYS A 107 -16.09 0.78 -22.89
N GLY A 108 -15.45 -0.30 -23.34
CA GLY A 108 -16.11 -1.58 -23.55
C GLY A 108 -16.71 -2.12 -22.26
N LEU A 109 -15.96 -2.03 -21.14
CA LEU A 109 -16.46 -2.44 -19.84
C LEU A 109 -17.65 -1.59 -19.39
N ILE A 110 -17.60 -0.28 -19.63
CA ILE A 110 -18.68 0.63 -19.28
C ILE A 110 -19.94 0.26 -20.08
N THR A 111 -19.79 -0.03 -21.36
CA THR A 111 -20.90 -0.44 -22.22
C THR A 111 -21.55 -1.72 -21.71
N GLN A 112 -20.74 -2.71 -21.34
CA GLN A 112 -21.25 -3.97 -20.77
C GLN A 112 -21.99 -3.73 -19.47
N ALA A 113 -21.46 -2.88 -18.59
CA ALA A 113 -22.10 -2.55 -17.32
C ALA A 113 -23.43 -1.83 -17.55
N GLN A 114 -23.49 -0.89 -18.47
CA GLN A 114 -24.72 -0.17 -18.82
C GLN A 114 -25.79 -1.12 -19.38
N SER A 115 -25.37 -2.03 -20.23
CA SER A 115 -26.28 -3.04 -20.80
C SER A 115 -26.88 -3.94 -19.72
N ALA A 116 -26.09 -4.31 -18.74
CA ALA A 116 -26.56 -5.15 -17.64
C ALA A 116 -27.52 -4.42 -16.69
N LEU A 117 -27.44 -3.10 -16.63
CA LEU A 117 -28.32 -2.27 -15.81
C LEU A 117 -29.70 -2.05 -16.42
N LYS A 118 -29.85 -2.31 -17.70
CA LYS A 118 -31.14 -2.18 -18.41
C LYS A 118 -32.07 -3.41 -18.21
#